data_fc418d22262ecbc58ea2dc5d3b68ff03
#
_entry.id   fc418d22262ecbc58ea2dc5d3b68ff03
#
_cell.length_a   1.000
_cell.length_b   1.000
_cell.length_c   1.000
_cell.angle_alpha   90.00
_cell.angle_beta   90.00
_cell.angle_gamma   90.00
#
_symmetry.space_group_name_H-M   'P 1'
#
loop_
_entity.id
_entity.type
_entity.pdbx_description
1 polymer ?
#
loop_
_entity_poly.entity_id
_entity_poly.type
_entity_poly.pdbx_seq_one_letter_code
_entity_poly.pdbx_strand_id
1 'polypeptide(L)'
;MAELKRYEVKYIRDAVKSQYPVKNACEICGASEELHFHHFNSLAELYNKWAAKRQLKVDNVDEMMLVRDQFIKEHREELITLGACLCKKHHEMLHKIYGKNPALTTADKQARWVQKQKDKRNGL
;
A
#
# COMPACT_ATOMS: atom_id res chain seq x y z
N MET A 1 4.28 12.13 27.51
CA MET A 1 4.03 11.38 26.29
C MET A 1 4.92 11.92 25.16
N ALA A 2 5.40 11.04 24.27
CA ALA A 2 6.23 11.45 23.14
C ALA A 2 5.38 12.14 22.07
N GLU A 3 5.91 13.18 21.46
CA GLU A 3 5.25 13.86 20.35
C GLU A 3 5.37 13.04 19.06
N LEU A 4 4.39 13.18 18.17
CA LEU A 4 4.45 12.61 16.83
C LEU A 4 5.45 13.40 15.99
N LYS A 5 6.48 12.73 15.48
CA LYS A 5 7.56 13.35 14.70
C LYS A 5 7.51 13.02 13.21
N ARG A 6 6.53 12.24 12.78
CA ARG A 6 6.35 11.83 11.38
C ARG A 6 4.88 11.57 11.11
N TYR A 7 4.57 11.46 9.82
CA TYR A 7 3.20 11.20 9.39
C TYR A 7 2.67 9.88 9.96
N GLU A 8 1.41 9.88 10.39
CA GLU A 8 0.74 8.73 11.00
C GLU A 8 0.83 7.48 10.12
N VAL A 9 0.69 7.64 8.80
CA VAL A 9 0.77 6.54 7.82
C VAL A 9 2.10 5.80 7.88
N LYS A 10 3.19 6.50 8.20
CA LYS A 10 4.51 5.86 8.31
C LYS A 10 4.58 4.87 9.46
N TYR A 11 3.92 5.16 10.57
CA TYR A 11 3.86 4.23 11.71
C TYR A 11 3.18 2.92 11.32
N ILE A 12 2.11 3.03 10.53
CA ILE A 12 1.37 1.88 10.04
C ILE A 12 2.23 1.08 9.05
N ARG A 13 2.83 1.74 8.08
CA ARG A 13 3.68 1.11 7.07
C ARG A 13 4.83 0.35 7.70
N ASP A 14 5.53 0.99 8.63
CA ASP A 14 6.68 0.38 9.30
C ASP A 14 6.28 -0.86 10.10
N ALA A 15 5.08 -0.87 10.66
CA ALA A 15 4.60 -2.01 11.45
C ALA A 15 4.28 -3.23 10.58
N VAL A 16 3.81 -3.02 9.33
CA VAL A 16 3.35 -4.13 8.47
C VAL A 16 4.31 -4.49 7.34
N LYS A 17 5.32 -3.68 7.06
CA LYS A 17 6.18 -3.90 5.88
C LYS A 17 6.91 -5.25 5.89
N SER A 18 7.22 -5.79 7.06
CA SER A 18 7.84 -7.11 7.15
C SER A 18 6.90 -8.25 6.77
N GLN A 19 5.60 -7.97 6.71
CA GLN A 19 4.57 -8.95 6.36
C GLN A 19 4.15 -8.86 4.89
N TYR A 20 4.67 -7.87 4.15
CA TYR A 20 4.33 -7.73 2.74
C TYR A 20 4.85 -8.93 1.95
N PRO A 21 4.02 -9.53 1.08
CA PRO A 21 4.44 -10.67 0.27
C PRO A 21 5.34 -10.23 -0.90
N VAL A 22 6.54 -9.76 -0.57
CA VAL A 22 7.53 -9.36 -1.58
C VAL A 22 8.14 -10.63 -2.14
N LYS A 23 7.93 -10.87 -3.43
CA LYS A 23 8.44 -12.03 -4.15
C LYS A 23 9.87 -11.78 -4.62
N ASN A 24 10.50 -12.80 -5.20
CA ASN A 24 11.87 -12.70 -5.73
C ASN A 24 11.95 -11.99 -7.08
N ALA A 25 10.81 -11.70 -7.68
CA ALA A 25 10.74 -11.10 -9.02
C ALA A 25 9.49 -10.26 -9.19
N CYS A 26 9.60 -9.24 -10.06
CA CYS A 26 8.46 -8.44 -10.46
C CYS A 26 7.39 -9.32 -11.10
N GLU A 27 6.14 -9.16 -10.68
CA GLU A 27 5.04 -9.97 -11.20
C GLU A 27 4.74 -9.69 -12.68
N ILE A 28 5.17 -8.54 -13.20
CA ILE A 28 4.97 -8.19 -14.61
C ILE A 28 6.12 -8.68 -15.48
N CYS A 29 7.37 -8.30 -15.17
CA CYS A 29 8.50 -8.52 -16.06
C CYS A 29 9.56 -9.51 -15.55
N GLY A 30 9.43 -10.01 -14.33
CA GLY A 30 10.37 -10.94 -13.77
C GLY A 30 11.70 -10.35 -13.29
N ALA A 31 11.87 -9.03 -13.33
CA ALA A 31 13.08 -8.38 -12.83
C ALA A 31 13.26 -8.70 -11.34
N SER A 32 14.51 -8.91 -10.91
CA SER A 32 14.83 -9.32 -9.54
C SER A 32 15.40 -8.19 -8.67
N GLU A 33 15.54 -6.99 -9.22
CA GLU A 33 16.10 -5.85 -8.50
C GLU A 33 15.07 -4.75 -8.24
N GLU A 34 15.28 -3.99 -7.16
CA GLU A 34 14.43 -2.87 -6.77
C GLU A 34 12.94 -3.23 -6.73
N LEU A 35 12.64 -4.31 -6.01
CA LEU A 35 11.27 -4.79 -5.87
C LEU A 35 10.53 -4.05 -4.75
N HIS A 36 9.29 -3.63 -5.05
CA HIS A 36 8.43 -2.93 -4.10
C HIS A 36 7.08 -3.66 -4.03
N PHE A 37 6.48 -3.69 -2.85
CA PHE A 37 5.10 -4.14 -2.72
C PHE A 37 4.18 -2.94 -2.94
N HIS A 38 3.34 -3.01 -3.95
CA HIS A 38 2.36 -1.97 -4.27
C HIS A 38 0.99 -2.34 -3.70
N HIS A 39 0.41 -1.46 -2.88
CA HIS A 39 -0.95 -1.60 -2.38
C HIS A 39 -1.93 -1.09 -3.44
N PHE A 40 -2.88 -1.94 -3.88
CA PHE A 40 -3.95 -1.47 -4.76
C PHE A 40 -4.88 -0.50 -4.02
N ASN A 41 -5.08 -0.73 -2.73
CA ASN A 41 -5.79 0.19 -1.86
C ASN A 41 -4.76 1.07 -1.16
N SER A 42 -4.62 2.33 -1.59
CA SER A 42 -3.63 3.25 -1.02
C SER A 42 -3.72 3.29 0.50
N LEU A 43 -2.61 3.04 1.17
CA LEU A 43 -2.55 3.06 2.63
C LEU A 43 -2.98 4.43 3.18
N ALA A 44 -2.50 5.51 2.57
CA ALA A 44 -2.84 6.86 2.99
C ALA A 44 -4.35 7.14 2.83
N GLU A 45 -4.93 6.74 1.70
CA GLU A 45 -6.36 6.93 1.44
C GLU A 45 -7.22 6.10 2.39
N LEU A 46 -6.85 4.84 2.63
CA LEU A 46 -7.54 3.97 3.58
C LEU A 46 -7.52 4.55 4.99
N TYR A 47 -6.35 4.95 5.45
CA TYR A 47 -6.19 5.48 6.79
C TYR A 47 -6.95 6.80 6.96
N ASN A 48 -6.81 7.72 6.02
CA ASN A 48 -7.48 9.02 6.09
C ASN A 48 -9.01 8.87 6.13
N LYS A 49 -9.56 7.99 5.30
CA LYS A 49 -10.99 7.71 5.29
C LYS A 49 -11.46 7.09 6.60
N TRP A 50 -10.72 6.12 7.11
CA TRP A 50 -11.04 5.42 8.36
C TRP A 50 -10.96 6.38 9.56
N ALA A 51 -9.90 7.18 9.63
CA ALA A 51 -9.70 8.14 10.72
C ALA A 51 -10.76 9.26 10.70
N ALA A 52 -11.09 9.77 9.51
CA ALA A 52 -12.11 10.82 9.35
C ALA A 52 -13.48 10.31 9.80
N LYS A 53 -13.84 9.10 9.43
CA LYS A 53 -15.12 8.49 9.82
C LYS A 53 -15.24 8.35 11.34
N ARG A 54 -14.13 8.11 12.03
CA ARG A 54 -14.07 7.97 13.48
C ARG A 54 -13.74 9.30 14.20
N GLN A 55 -13.53 10.36 13.45
CA GLN A 55 -13.16 11.68 14.00
C GLN A 55 -11.93 11.60 14.92
N LEU A 56 -10.94 10.79 14.52
CA LEU A 56 -9.74 10.57 15.32
C LEU A 56 -8.82 11.79 15.29
N LYS A 57 -8.27 12.11 16.46
CA LYS A 57 -7.19 13.08 16.62
C LYS A 57 -6.07 12.35 17.35
N VAL A 58 -4.91 12.27 16.72
CA VAL A 58 -3.76 11.59 17.29
C VAL A 58 -2.66 12.62 17.58
N ASP A 59 -2.39 12.86 18.84
CA ASP A 59 -1.46 13.89 19.29
C ASP A 59 -0.10 13.36 19.72
N ASN A 60 0.00 12.08 20.02
CA ASN A 60 1.24 11.52 20.54
C ASN A 60 1.45 10.08 20.07
N VAL A 61 2.69 9.58 20.29
CA VAL A 61 3.09 8.25 19.82
C VAL A 61 2.30 7.13 20.49
N ASP A 62 1.99 7.27 21.77
CA ASP A 62 1.25 6.21 22.48
C ASP A 62 -0.15 6.01 21.89
N GLU A 63 -0.86 7.11 21.61
CA GLU A 63 -2.15 7.06 20.93
C GLU A 63 -2.01 6.48 19.52
N MET A 64 -0.97 6.89 18.81
CA MET A 64 -0.70 6.38 17.45
C MET A 64 -0.51 4.87 17.44
N MET A 65 0.18 4.31 18.43
CA MET A 65 0.41 2.87 18.50
C MET A 65 -0.89 2.09 18.68
N LEU A 66 -1.82 2.59 19.49
CA LEU A 66 -3.13 1.96 19.68
C LEU A 66 -3.98 2.06 18.40
N VAL A 67 -4.01 3.24 17.79
CA VAL A 67 -4.75 3.51 16.56
C VAL A 67 -4.20 2.64 15.42
N ARG A 68 -2.88 2.58 15.30
CA ARG A 68 -2.18 1.76 14.32
C ARG A 68 -2.60 0.29 14.40
N ASP A 69 -2.55 -0.27 15.59
CA ASP A 69 -2.84 -1.69 15.78
C ASP A 69 -4.30 -2.01 15.43
N GLN A 70 -5.22 -1.14 15.79
CA GLN A 70 -6.64 -1.31 15.46
C GLN A 70 -6.87 -1.19 13.95
N PHE A 71 -6.28 -0.19 13.31
CA PHE A 71 -6.41 0.01 11.87
C PHE A 71 -5.88 -1.20 11.09
N ILE A 72 -4.70 -1.69 11.45
CA ILE A 72 -4.08 -2.86 10.82
C ILE A 72 -4.99 -4.09 10.96
N LYS A 73 -5.53 -4.30 12.14
CA LYS A 73 -6.43 -5.43 12.39
C LYS A 73 -7.66 -5.39 11.49
N GLU A 74 -8.24 -4.21 11.31
CA GLU A 74 -9.46 -4.05 10.50
C GLU A 74 -9.20 -4.09 8.98
N HIS A 75 -7.97 -3.77 8.54
CA HIS A 75 -7.64 -3.62 7.12
C HIS A 75 -6.53 -4.56 6.65
N ARG A 76 -6.36 -5.69 7.32
CA ARG A 76 -5.27 -6.61 7.03
C ARG A 76 -5.26 -7.10 5.59
N GLU A 77 -6.43 -7.38 5.02
CA GLU A 77 -6.53 -7.83 3.64
C GLU A 77 -6.03 -6.76 2.66
N GLU A 78 -6.51 -5.53 2.79
CA GLU A 78 -6.11 -4.42 1.92
C GLU A 78 -4.63 -4.08 2.07
N LEU A 79 -4.08 -4.23 3.27
CA LEU A 79 -2.70 -3.87 3.55
C LEU A 79 -1.68 -4.92 3.15
N ILE A 80 -2.04 -6.21 3.21
CA ILE A 80 -1.09 -7.30 3.04
C ILE A 80 -1.41 -8.18 1.82
N THR A 81 -2.69 -8.46 1.57
CA THR A 81 -3.11 -9.38 0.52
C THR A 81 -3.34 -8.70 -0.83
N LEU A 82 -4.02 -7.57 -0.84
CA LEU A 82 -4.43 -6.89 -2.07
C LEU A 82 -3.35 -5.95 -2.59
N GLY A 83 -2.42 -6.51 -3.35
CA GLY A 83 -1.32 -5.76 -3.92
C GLY A 83 -0.50 -6.61 -4.88
N ALA A 84 0.61 -6.04 -5.34
CA ALA A 84 1.52 -6.72 -6.27
C ALA A 84 2.96 -6.36 -5.97
N CYS A 85 3.86 -7.33 -6.16
CA CYS A 85 5.29 -7.09 -6.10
C CYS A 85 5.75 -6.61 -7.48
N LEU A 86 6.21 -5.36 -7.56
CA LEU A 86 6.60 -4.72 -8.80
C LEU A 86 8.03 -4.17 -8.72
N CYS A 87 8.76 -4.21 -9.84
CA CYS A 87 10.04 -3.53 -9.91
C CYS A 87 9.81 -2.02 -9.95
N LYS A 88 10.86 -1.25 -9.67
CA LYS A 88 10.79 0.21 -9.66
C LYS A 88 10.13 0.77 -10.92
N LYS A 89 10.53 0.29 -12.10
CA LYS A 89 9.99 0.75 -13.38
C LYS A 89 8.47 0.59 -13.47
N HIS A 90 7.98 -0.61 -13.21
CA HIS A 90 6.54 -0.88 -13.31
C HIS A 90 5.74 -0.22 -12.20
N HIS A 91 6.32 -0.10 -11.00
CA HIS A 91 5.70 0.62 -9.90
C HIS A 91 5.53 2.11 -10.25
N GLU A 92 6.56 2.72 -10.83
CA GLU A 92 6.50 4.12 -11.28
C GLU A 92 5.50 4.30 -12.41
N MET A 93 5.43 3.36 -13.36
CA MET A 93 4.44 3.39 -14.45
C MET A 93 3.01 3.38 -13.91
N LEU A 94 2.74 2.54 -12.93
CA LEU A 94 1.43 2.45 -12.31
C LEU A 94 1.05 3.77 -11.63
N HIS A 95 1.97 4.33 -10.84
CA HIS A 95 1.73 5.61 -10.17
C HIS A 95 1.60 6.78 -11.13
N LYS A 96 2.23 6.70 -12.28
CA LYS A 96 2.08 7.71 -13.33
C LYS A 96 0.65 7.74 -13.88
N ILE A 97 0.01 6.57 -13.95
CA ILE A 97 -1.37 6.45 -14.43
C ILE A 97 -2.38 6.84 -13.34
N TYR A 98 -2.18 6.34 -12.13
CA TYR A 98 -3.16 6.44 -11.05
C TYR A 98 -2.84 7.47 -9.97
N GLY A 99 -1.67 8.10 -10.04
CA GLY A 99 -1.24 9.11 -9.07
C GLY A 99 -0.43 8.56 -7.90
N LYS A 100 0.09 9.45 -7.08
CA LYS A 100 0.93 9.11 -5.92
C LYS A 100 0.15 8.31 -4.87
N ASN A 101 -1.08 8.75 -4.58
CA ASN A 101 -1.98 8.07 -3.66
C ASN A 101 -3.26 7.75 -4.44
N PRO A 102 -3.28 6.60 -5.16
CA PRO A 102 -4.43 6.27 -6.01
C PRO A 102 -5.74 6.24 -5.23
N ALA A 103 -6.79 6.75 -5.83
CA ALA A 103 -8.12 6.73 -5.22
C ALA A 103 -8.55 5.28 -4.95
N LEU A 104 -9.21 5.04 -3.83
CA LEU A 104 -9.68 3.70 -3.44
C LEU A 104 -10.60 3.07 -4.49
N THR A 105 -11.35 3.89 -5.21
CA THR A 105 -12.24 3.42 -6.30
C THR A 105 -11.48 2.83 -7.48
N THR A 106 -10.17 3.03 -7.57
CA THR A 106 -9.34 2.52 -8.68
C THR A 106 -8.64 1.21 -8.35
N ALA A 107 -8.83 0.64 -7.16
CA ALA A 107 -8.13 -0.58 -6.74
C ALA A 107 -8.27 -1.72 -7.77
N ASP A 108 -9.48 -1.99 -8.23
CA ASP A 108 -9.74 -3.04 -9.22
C ASP A 108 -9.10 -2.71 -10.58
N LYS A 109 -9.11 -1.45 -10.97
CA LYS A 109 -8.47 -1.01 -12.23
C LYS A 109 -6.97 -1.21 -12.17
N GLN A 110 -6.35 -0.91 -11.04
CA GLN A 110 -4.91 -1.13 -10.83
C GLN A 110 -4.57 -2.61 -10.95
N ALA A 111 -5.35 -3.47 -10.31
CA ALA A 111 -5.14 -4.92 -10.36
C ALA A 111 -5.27 -5.44 -11.79
N ARG A 112 -6.26 -4.98 -12.54
CA ARG A 112 -6.45 -5.35 -13.94
C ARG A 112 -5.32 -4.83 -14.83
N TRP A 113 -4.80 -3.63 -14.55
CA TRP A 113 -3.65 -3.09 -15.27
C TRP A 113 -2.43 -4.00 -15.12
N VAL A 114 -2.14 -4.42 -13.88
CA VAL A 114 -1.02 -5.34 -13.60
C VAL A 114 -1.21 -6.66 -14.37
N GLN A 115 -2.40 -7.24 -14.32
CA GLN A 115 -2.70 -8.49 -15.01
C GLN A 115 -2.56 -8.33 -16.54
N LYS A 116 -3.02 -7.21 -17.09
CA LYS A 116 -2.93 -6.92 -18.51
C LYS A 116 -1.47 -6.79 -18.97
N GLN A 117 -0.62 -6.12 -18.18
CA GLN A 117 0.81 -5.98 -18.50
C GLN A 117 1.49 -7.35 -18.42
N LYS A 118 1.15 -8.15 -17.43
CA LYS A 118 1.67 -9.51 -17.28
C LYS A 118 1.27 -10.38 -18.48
N ASP A 119 0.02 -10.30 -18.91
CA ASP A 119 -0.50 -11.07 -20.07
C ASP A 119 0.25 -10.65 -21.35
N LYS A 120 0.46 -9.38 -21.59
CA LYS A 120 1.23 -8.89 -22.74
C LYS A 120 2.65 -9.45 -22.73
N ARG A 121 3.28 -9.48 -21.57
CA ARG A 121 4.65 -10.00 -21.41
C ARG A 121 4.70 -11.50 -21.75
N ASN A 122 3.65 -12.22 -21.41
CA ASN A 122 3.55 -13.68 -21.64
C ASN A 122 3.00 -14.01 -23.04
N GLY A 123 2.74 -13.04 -23.88
CA GLY A 123 2.22 -13.24 -25.23
C GLY A 123 0.73 -13.57 -25.30
N LEU A 124 0.01 -13.20 -24.26
CA LEU A 124 -1.44 -13.48 -24.18
C LEU A 124 -2.29 -12.33 -24.71
#